data_7905931f6da8380899ed22bb00e3a367
#
_entry.id   7905931f6da8380899ed22bb00e3a367
#
_cell.length_a   1.000
_cell.length_b   1.000
_cell.length_c   1.000
_cell.angle_alpha   90.00
_cell.angle_beta   90.00
_cell.angle_gamma   90.00
#
_symmetry.space_group_name_H-M   'P 1'
#
loop_
_entity.id
_entity.type
_entity.pdbx_description
1 polymer ?
#
loop_
_entity_poly.entity_id
_entity_poly.type
_entity_poly.pdbx_seq_one_letter_code
_entity_poly.pdbx_strand_id
1 'polypeptide(L)'
;ETDMVLPRGGIQAYPNLIADRIGRERIELSTPATPIDSTTLAIRGKKIKTDQVVVAHPQRETSDSMNSVWTVYFSTPENSIKGNYILLNGNYEVGKNAIAHIAVPSNIQPTYSPSGKSLVAVTIVGDAAIALDLDSDESIEKQARMELRDLFENSDTWQTVEVFHTKNALPQSESQSNASSSVIFNENEIISCGDHTTHGSMEGAIKSADHASREVIRRLGISA
;
A
#
# COMPACT_ATOMS: atom_id res chain seq x y z
N GLU A 1 18.17 -17.85 0.29
CA GLU A 1 17.66 -16.81 -0.62
C GLU A 1 16.17 -17.04 -0.81
N THR A 2 15.35 -16.04 -0.46
CA THR A 2 13.91 -16.08 -0.74
C THR A 2 13.67 -15.41 -2.08
N ASP A 3 13.07 -16.11 -3.03
CA ASP A 3 12.72 -15.54 -4.33
C ASP A 3 11.66 -14.46 -4.15
N MET A 4 11.85 -13.31 -4.80
CA MET A 4 10.82 -12.29 -4.91
C MET A 4 9.77 -12.75 -5.91
N VAL A 5 8.49 -12.58 -5.56
CA VAL A 5 7.36 -12.99 -6.40
C VAL A 5 6.36 -11.83 -6.54
N LEU A 6 5.76 -11.74 -7.73
CA LEU A 6 4.69 -10.80 -8.03
C LEU A 6 3.54 -11.53 -8.75
N PRO A 7 2.27 -11.23 -8.44
CA PRO A 7 1.14 -11.84 -9.12
C PRO A 7 1.11 -11.46 -10.61
N ARG A 8 0.85 -12.42 -11.51
CA ARG A 8 0.80 -12.18 -12.95
C ARG A 8 -0.16 -11.06 -13.37
N GLY A 9 -1.27 -10.89 -12.68
CA GLY A 9 -2.30 -9.88 -12.97
C GLY A 9 -2.17 -8.58 -12.17
N GLY A 10 -0.98 -8.28 -11.60
CA GLY A 10 -0.79 -7.15 -10.70
C GLY A 10 -1.22 -7.48 -9.26
N ILE A 11 -0.91 -6.59 -8.33
CA ILE A 11 -1.23 -6.79 -6.89
C ILE A 11 -2.75 -6.97 -6.67
N GLN A 12 -3.59 -6.34 -7.51
CA GLN A 12 -5.05 -6.49 -7.45
C GLN A 12 -5.53 -7.94 -7.63
N ALA A 13 -4.73 -8.82 -8.21
CA ALA A 13 -5.07 -10.23 -8.35
C ALA A 13 -5.26 -10.92 -6.98
N TYR A 14 -4.53 -10.47 -5.95
CA TYR A 14 -4.62 -11.06 -4.61
C TYR A 14 -5.98 -10.77 -3.92
N PRO A 15 -6.43 -9.51 -3.74
CA PRO A 15 -7.76 -9.25 -3.20
C PRO A 15 -8.90 -9.80 -4.09
N ASN A 16 -8.73 -9.87 -5.41
CA ASN A 16 -9.69 -10.51 -6.29
C ASN A 16 -9.85 -12.01 -5.98
N LEU A 17 -8.75 -12.72 -5.76
CA LEU A 17 -8.79 -14.13 -5.38
C LEU A 17 -9.53 -14.35 -4.04
N ILE A 18 -9.32 -13.46 -3.07
CA ILE A 18 -10.03 -13.50 -1.79
C ILE A 18 -11.53 -13.24 -2.01
N ALA A 19 -11.88 -12.22 -2.80
CA ALA A 19 -13.27 -11.89 -3.10
C ALA A 19 -14.01 -13.05 -3.79
N ASP A 20 -13.35 -13.75 -4.73
CA ASP A 20 -13.91 -14.92 -5.38
C ASP A 20 -14.16 -16.07 -4.41
N ARG A 21 -13.27 -16.26 -3.42
CA ARG A 21 -13.44 -17.28 -2.36
C ARG A 21 -14.55 -16.95 -1.36
N ILE A 22 -14.77 -15.67 -1.06
CA ILE A 22 -15.84 -15.20 -0.19
C ILE A 22 -17.20 -15.37 -0.90
N GLY A 23 -17.22 -15.23 -2.21
CA GLY A 23 -18.41 -15.10 -3.05
C GLY A 23 -18.71 -13.61 -3.30
N ARG A 24 -18.57 -13.16 -4.53
CA ARG A 24 -18.76 -11.74 -4.91
C ARG A 24 -20.15 -11.21 -4.60
N GLU A 25 -21.15 -12.06 -4.55
CA GLU A 25 -22.52 -11.72 -4.15
C GLU A 25 -22.64 -11.27 -2.69
N ARG A 26 -21.63 -11.53 -1.87
CA ARG A 26 -21.54 -11.07 -0.47
C ARG A 26 -20.82 -9.75 -0.31
N ILE A 27 -20.33 -9.17 -1.40
CA ILE A 27 -19.54 -7.94 -1.41
C ILE A 27 -20.33 -6.84 -2.10
N GLU A 28 -20.66 -5.79 -1.37
CA GLU A 28 -21.30 -4.59 -1.93
C GLU A 28 -20.27 -3.50 -2.17
N LEU A 29 -19.99 -3.20 -3.43
CA LEU A 29 -19.12 -2.10 -3.83
C LEU A 29 -19.90 -0.78 -3.91
N SER A 30 -19.19 0.35 -3.84
CA SER A 30 -19.78 1.70 -3.93
C SER A 30 -20.93 1.92 -2.93
N THR A 31 -20.85 1.25 -1.77
CA THR A 31 -21.86 1.31 -0.72
C THR A 31 -21.23 1.82 0.58
N PRO A 32 -21.17 3.16 0.78
CA PRO A 32 -20.64 3.72 2.01
C PRO A 32 -21.44 3.23 3.21
N ALA A 33 -20.72 2.69 4.20
CA ALA A 33 -21.28 2.25 5.46
C ALA A 33 -20.60 3.00 6.61
N THR A 34 -21.38 3.51 7.55
CA THR A 34 -20.87 4.19 8.74
C THR A 34 -21.13 3.31 9.97
N PRO A 35 -20.09 2.85 10.66
CA PRO A 35 -20.24 2.11 11.90
C PRO A 35 -20.82 3.00 12.99
N ILE A 36 -21.79 2.48 13.77
CA ILE A 36 -22.43 3.18 14.89
C ILE A 36 -21.97 2.56 16.22
N ASP A 37 -22.08 1.25 16.32
CA ASP A 37 -21.61 0.46 17.45
C ASP A 37 -21.16 -0.93 16.98
N SER A 38 -20.77 -1.80 17.90
CA SER A 38 -20.24 -3.14 17.57
C SER A 38 -21.21 -4.05 16.80
N THR A 39 -22.51 -3.71 16.75
CA THR A 39 -23.57 -4.50 16.10
C THR A 39 -24.45 -3.69 15.17
N THR A 40 -24.18 -2.41 14.97
CA THR A 40 -25.02 -1.52 14.18
C THR A 40 -24.17 -0.69 13.22
N LEU A 41 -24.60 -0.63 11.98
CA LEU A 41 -24.03 0.28 10.97
C LEU A 41 -25.15 1.02 10.23
N ALA A 42 -24.84 2.18 9.64
CA ALA A 42 -25.73 2.93 8.77
C ALA A 42 -25.31 2.78 7.32
N ILE A 43 -26.24 2.38 6.45
CA ILE A 43 -26.10 2.36 4.99
C ILE A 43 -27.19 3.21 4.38
N ARG A 44 -26.84 4.19 3.57
CA ARG A 44 -27.80 5.10 2.90
C ARG A 44 -28.82 5.69 3.88
N GLY A 45 -28.38 6.08 5.08
CA GLY A 45 -29.21 6.65 6.12
C GLY A 45 -30.09 5.66 6.92
N LYS A 46 -30.07 4.37 6.60
CA LYS A 46 -30.80 3.34 7.32
C LYS A 46 -29.88 2.60 8.29
N LYS A 47 -30.34 2.39 9.52
CA LYS A 47 -29.62 1.55 10.51
C LYS A 47 -29.85 0.08 10.20
N ILE A 48 -28.77 -0.67 10.14
CA ILE A 48 -28.77 -2.13 9.92
C ILE A 48 -28.15 -2.78 11.13
N LYS A 49 -28.81 -3.78 11.69
CA LYS A 49 -28.29 -4.64 12.76
C LYS A 49 -27.52 -5.81 12.15
N THR A 50 -26.39 -6.12 12.77
CA THR A 50 -25.49 -7.23 12.41
C THR A 50 -25.05 -7.94 13.69
N ASP A 51 -24.46 -9.13 13.55
CA ASP A 51 -23.89 -9.85 14.69
C ASP A 51 -22.60 -9.17 15.20
N GLN A 52 -21.78 -8.64 14.31
CA GLN A 52 -20.56 -7.90 14.64
C GLN A 52 -20.19 -6.94 13.51
N VAL A 53 -19.71 -5.75 13.86
CA VAL A 53 -19.10 -4.76 12.93
C VAL A 53 -17.58 -4.83 13.07
N VAL A 54 -16.91 -4.95 11.92
CA VAL A 54 -15.45 -4.84 11.82
C VAL A 54 -15.12 -3.74 10.82
N VAL A 55 -14.20 -2.86 11.18
CA VAL A 55 -13.70 -1.78 10.31
C VAL A 55 -12.29 -2.12 9.87
N ALA A 56 -12.11 -2.37 8.57
CA ALA A 56 -10.85 -2.79 7.97
C ALA A 56 -10.15 -1.67 7.17
N HIS A 57 -10.24 -0.44 7.64
CA HIS A 57 -9.57 0.72 7.05
C HIS A 57 -9.27 1.76 8.15
N PRO A 58 -8.26 2.64 7.96
CA PRO A 58 -8.01 3.74 8.87
C PRO A 58 -9.25 4.62 9.02
N GLN A 59 -9.59 5.00 10.24
CA GLN A 59 -10.63 6.00 10.48
C GLN A 59 -10.08 7.40 10.19
N ARG A 60 -10.96 8.38 9.90
CA ARG A 60 -10.54 9.74 9.51
C ARG A 60 -9.58 10.41 10.48
N GLU A 61 -9.70 10.13 11.77
CA GLU A 61 -8.84 10.67 12.83
C GLU A 61 -7.40 10.15 12.78
N THR A 62 -7.15 9.05 12.05
CA THR A 62 -5.82 8.46 11.86
C THR A 62 -5.18 8.82 10.52
N SER A 63 -5.86 9.58 9.66
CA SER A 63 -5.33 9.97 8.34
C SER A 63 -4.08 10.86 8.45
N ASP A 64 -3.97 11.68 9.50
CA ASP A 64 -2.82 12.53 9.76
C ASP A 64 -1.57 11.74 10.20
N SER A 65 -1.73 10.45 10.46
CA SER A 65 -0.67 9.51 10.83
C SER A 65 -0.20 8.62 9.68
N MET A 66 -0.50 9.00 8.44
CA MET A 66 -0.10 8.24 7.24
C MET A 66 1.02 8.96 6.49
N ASN A 67 1.98 8.19 6.02
CA ASN A 67 3.02 8.67 5.12
C ASN A 67 2.52 8.66 3.68
N SER A 68 2.86 9.68 2.92
CA SER A 68 2.62 9.71 1.47
C SER A 68 3.81 9.16 0.69
N VAL A 69 3.56 8.69 -0.53
CA VAL A 69 4.57 8.18 -1.45
C VAL A 69 4.22 8.61 -2.87
N TRP A 70 5.25 9.03 -3.60
CA TRP A 70 5.19 9.19 -5.04
C TRP A 70 5.90 8.03 -5.72
N THR A 71 5.34 7.52 -6.80
CA THR A 71 5.97 6.50 -7.63
C THR A 71 5.99 6.96 -9.08
N VAL A 72 7.18 7.07 -9.66
CA VAL A 72 7.35 7.37 -11.08
C VAL A 72 7.67 6.06 -11.81
N TYR A 73 6.84 5.71 -12.78
CA TYR A 73 7.07 4.55 -13.63
C TYR A 73 7.72 4.96 -14.94
N PHE A 74 8.79 4.26 -15.30
CA PHE A 74 9.48 4.42 -16.57
C PHE A 74 9.45 3.12 -17.38
N SER A 75 9.24 3.27 -18.69
CA SER A 75 9.50 2.22 -19.67
C SER A 75 10.92 2.40 -20.21
N THR A 76 11.74 1.35 -20.11
CA THR A 76 13.14 1.37 -20.51
C THR A 76 13.42 0.27 -21.52
N PRO A 77 14.54 0.30 -22.28
CA PRO A 77 15.00 -0.88 -22.99
C PRO A 77 15.16 -2.07 -22.04
N GLU A 78 14.94 -3.28 -22.54
CA GLU A 78 15.07 -4.50 -21.75
C GLU A 78 16.48 -4.61 -21.12
N ASN A 79 16.53 -5.08 -19.88
CA ASN A 79 17.78 -5.25 -19.11
C ASN A 79 18.57 -3.97 -18.82
N SER A 80 17.96 -2.79 -18.89
CA SER A 80 18.60 -1.53 -18.47
C SER A 80 19.07 -1.59 -17.01
N ILE A 81 18.33 -2.27 -16.16
CA ILE A 81 18.69 -2.60 -14.76
C ILE A 81 18.51 -4.09 -14.57
N LYS A 82 19.58 -4.79 -14.19
CA LYS A 82 19.57 -6.24 -13.98
C LYS A 82 19.29 -6.60 -12.53
N GLY A 83 18.71 -7.77 -12.31
CA GLY A 83 18.50 -8.35 -10.98
C GLY A 83 17.06 -8.25 -10.48
N ASN A 84 16.75 -9.05 -9.46
CA ASN A 84 15.42 -9.22 -8.87
C ASN A 84 15.38 -8.64 -7.45
N TYR A 85 15.93 -7.46 -7.25
CA TYR A 85 16.07 -6.81 -5.95
C TYR A 85 15.61 -5.35 -6.02
N ILE A 86 15.39 -4.77 -4.85
CA ILE A 86 15.17 -3.34 -4.69
C ILE A 86 16.52 -2.66 -4.51
N LEU A 87 16.80 -1.67 -5.34
CA LEU A 87 17.98 -0.81 -5.23
C LEU A 87 17.69 0.30 -4.23
N LEU A 88 18.31 0.27 -3.08
CA LEU A 88 18.24 1.35 -2.11
C LEU A 88 19.22 2.46 -2.45
N ASN A 89 18.81 3.71 -2.32
CA ASN A 89 19.71 4.84 -2.46
C ASN A 89 20.56 4.99 -1.18
N GLY A 90 21.80 4.53 -1.23
CA GLY A 90 22.72 4.60 -0.09
C GLY A 90 23.10 6.03 0.34
N ASN A 91 22.85 7.02 -0.53
CA ASN A 91 23.08 8.44 -0.26
C ASN A 91 21.80 9.20 0.05
N TYR A 92 20.70 8.48 0.31
CA TYR A 92 19.41 9.11 0.58
C TYR A 92 19.49 9.99 1.84
N GLU A 93 19.16 11.26 1.66
CA GLU A 93 19.06 12.24 2.72
C GLU A 93 17.92 13.21 2.42
N VAL A 94 16.96 13.33 3.36
CA VAL A 94 15.82 14.25 3.22
C VAL A 94 16.31 15.69 3.02
N GLY A 95 15.76 16.36 2.01
CA GLY A 95 16.16 17.73 1.63
C GLY A 95 17.37 17.80 0.69
N LYS A 96 18.01 16.67 0.35
CA LYS A 96 19.10 16.62 -0.63
C LYS A 96 18.74 15.83 -1.87
N ASN A 97 18.11 14.69 -1.69
CA ASN A 97 17.64 13.83 -2.78
C ASN A 97 16.25 13.27 -2.46
N ALA A 98 15.53 12.96 -3.53
CA ALA A 98 14.15 12.51 -3.46
C ALA A 98 14.02 10.99 -3.59
N ILE A 99 14.84 10.33 -4.44
CA ILE A 99 14.75 8.90 -4.72
C ILE A 99 15.20 8.12 -3.49
N ALA A 100 14.25 7.38 -2.88
CA ALA A 100 14.55 6.47 -1.78
C ALA A 100 14.99 5.10 -2.28
N HIS A 101 14.29 4.54 -3.27
CA HIS A 101 14.62 3.26 -3.88
C HIS A 101 14.07 3.11 -5.29
N ILE A 102 14.61 2.13 -6.01
CA ILE A 102 14.23 1.77 -7.37
C ILE A 102 13.97 0.26 -7.42
N ALA A 103 12.92 -0.15 -8.12
CA ALA A 103 12.60 -1.55 -8.39
C ALA A 103 12.33 -1.74 -9.89
N VAL A 104 12.53 -2.97 -10.37
CA VAL A 104 12.18 -3.36 -11.74
C VAL A 104 11.18 -4.51 -11.69
N PRO A 105 9.88 -4.23 -11.49
CA PRO A 105 8.86 -5.27 -11.34
C PRO A 105 8.82 -6.26 -12.51
N SER A 106 9.12 -5.82 -13.72
CA SER A 106 9.17 -6.68 -14.92
C SER A 106 10.30 -7.72 -14.90
N ASN A 107 11.38 -7.51 -14.12
CA ASN A 107 12.41 -8.52 -13.95
C ASN A 107 11.91 -9.72 -13.13
N ILE A 108 10.94 -9.49 -12.23
CA ILE A 108 10.31 -10.51 -11.39
C ILE A 108 9.13 -11.15 -12.11
N GLN A 109 8.29 -10.31 -12.71
CA GLN A 109 7.10 -10.74 -13.47
C GLN A 109 7.12 -10.12 -14.87
N PRO A 110 7.61 -10.85 -15.88
CA PRO A 110 7.78 -10.32 -17.24
C PRO A 110 6.50 -9.78 -17.88
N THR A 111 5.33 -10.24 -17.46
CA THR A 111 4.04 -9.75 -17.97
C THR A 111 3.72 -8.31 -17.58
N TYR A 112 4.53 -7.67 -16.75
CA TYR A 112 4.34 -6.27 -16.34
C TYR A 112 4.90 -5.28 -17.35
N SER A 113 5.59 -5.75 -18.37
CA SER A 113 6.11 -4.91 -19.46
C SER A 113 5.92 -5.58 -20.82
N PRO A 114 5.77 -4.82 -21.92
CA PRO A 114 5.83 -5.37 -23.27
C PRO A 114 7.18 -6.01 -23.58
N SER A 115 7.21 -6.94 -24.53
CA SER A 115 8.45 -7.58 -25.02
C SER A 115 9.50 -6.53 -25.44
N GLY A 116 10.75 -6.73 -25.06
CA GLY A 116 11.86 -5.83 -25.35
C GLY A 116 11.90 -4.55 -24.49
N LYS A 117 11.06 -4.49 -23.45
CA LYS A 117 11.00 -3.37 -22.51
C LYS A 117 11.05 -3.85 -21.06
N SER A 118 11.54 -2.99 -20.18
CA SER A 118 11.45 -3.16 -18.74
C SER A 118 10.60 -2.05 -18.12
N LEU A 119 9.87 -2.38 -17.06
CA LEU A 119 9.16 -1.42 -16.22
C LEU A 119 10.02 -1.11 -15.00
N VAL A 120 10.43 0.14 -14.85
CA VAL A 120 11.17 0.64 -13.69
C VAL A 120 10.22 1.47 -12.83
N ALA A 121 10.20 1.20 -11.54
CA ALA A 121 9.46 1.94 -10.53
C ALA A 121 10.45 2.70 -9.62
N VAL A 122 10.34 4.02 -9.60
CA VAL A 122 11.15 4.92 -8.78
C VAL A 122 10.29 5.46 -7.66
N THR A 123 10.70 5.26 -6.42
CA THR A 123 9.94 5.65 -5.23
C THR A 123 10.56 6.88 -4.57
N ILE A 124 9.72 7.88 -4.35
CA ILE A 124 10.01 9.12 -3.62
C ILE A 124 9.07 9.19 -2.42
N VAL A 125 9.61 9.26 -1.21
CA VAL A 125 8.80 9.37 0.00
C VAL A 125 8.31 10.80 0.22
N GLY A 126 7.13 10.95 0.86
CA GLY A 126 6.48 12.24 1.01
C GLY A 126 7.33 13.29 1.71
N ASP A 127 8.06 12.91 2.75
CA ASP A 127 8.93 13.84 3.50
C ASP A 127 10.03 14.44 2.61
N ALA A 128 10.60 13.64 1.70
CA ALA A 128 11.57 14.14 0.74
C ALA A 128 10.94 15.07 -0.29
N ALA A 129 9.73 14.74 -0.78
CA ALA A 129 9.01 15.60 -1.69
C ALA A 129 8.69 16.96 -1.05
N ILE A 130 8.20 16.96 0.19
CA ILE A 130 7.92 18.19 0.95
C ILE A 130 9.20 19.01 1.17
N ALA A 131 10.29 18.36 1.61
CA ALA A 131 11.55 19.04 1.89
C ALA A 131 12.22 19.67 0.66
N LEU A 132 11.86 19.21 -0.55
CA LEU A 132 12.36 19.72 -1.84
C LEU A 132 11.32 20.56 -2.60
N ASP A 133 10.19 20.92 -1.96
CA ASP A 133 9.08 21.68 -2.57
C ASP A 133 8.53 21.02 -3.85
N LEU A 134 8.43 19.67 -3.86
CA LEU A 134 7.89 18.90 -4.99
C LEU A 134 6.41 18.58 -4.73
N ASP A 135 5.52 19.28 -5.40
CA ASP A 135 4.07 19.25 -5.16
C ASP A 135 3.22 18.81 -6.34
N SER A 136 3.85 18.53 -7.48
CA SER A 136 3.19 18.17 -8.74
C SER A 136 3.87 17.00 -9.44
N ASP A 137 3.12 16.28 -10.27
CA ASP A 137 3.64 15.17 -11.09
C ASP A 137 4.86 15.61 -11.92
N GLU A 138 4.81 16.83 -12.46
CA GLU A 138 5.88 17.39 -13.28
C GLU A 138 7.15 17.66 -12.44
N SER A 139 7.03 18.24 -11.25
CA SER A 139 8.17 18.51 -10.36
C SER A 139 8.80 17.21 -9.86
N ILE A 140 7.99 16.22 -9.52
CA ILE A 140 8.42 14.88 -9.11
C ILE A 140 9.14 14.15 -10.25
N GLU A 141 8.58 14.13 -11.46
CA GLU A 141 9.22 13.50 -12.63
C GLU A 141 10.56 14.17 -12.94
N LYS A 142 10.60 15.50 -12.97
CA LYS A 142 11.81 16.27 -13.23
C LYS A 142 12.92 15.95 -12.22
N GLN A 143 12.58 15.91 -10.92
CA GLN A 143 13.52 15.56 -9.86
C GLN A 143 14.02 14.13 -10.02
N ALA A 144 13.12 13.16 -10.26
CA ALA A 144 13.49 11.77 -10.49
C ALA A 144 14.46 11.64 -11.66
N ARG A 145 14.20 12.30 -12.79
CA ARG A 145 15.09 12.29 -13.96
C ARG A 145 16.46 12.88 -13.67
N MET A 146 16.51 13.97 -12.90
CA MET A 146 17.78 14.59 -12.52
C MET A 146 18.67 13.62 -11.74
N GLU A 147 18.10 12.94 -10.73
CA GLU A 147 18.85 11.99 -9.91
C GLU A 147 19.19 10.68 -10.65
N LEU A 148 18.29 10.22 -11.55
CA LEU A 148 18.54 9.03 -12.35
C LEU A 148 19.74 9.17 -13.31
N ARG A 149 20.04 10.37 -13.80
CA ARG A 149 21.23 10.64 -14.62
C ARG A 149 22.53 10.32 -13.91
N ASP A 150 22.57 10.58 -12.61
CA ASP A 150 23.76 10.30 -11.80
C ASP A 150 23.89 8.78 -11.49
N LEU A 151 22.80 8.03 -11.59
CA LEU A 151 22.75 6.61 -11.28
C LEU A 151 22.88 5.71 -12.54
N PHE A 152 22.34 6.17 -13.68
CA PHE A 152 22.23 5.37 -14.91
C PHE A 152 22.54 6.21 -16.16
N GLU A 153 23.61 5.90 -16.87
CA GLU A 153 24.08 6.65 -18.05
C GLU A 153 23.01 6.84 -19.16
N ASN A 154 22.10 5.88 -19.33
CA ASN A 154 21.10 5.90 -20.39
C ASN A 154 19.70 6.34 -19.90
N SER A 155 19.57 6.88 -18.70
CA SER A 155 18.25 7.22 -18.10
C SER A 155 17.51 8.31 -18.88
N ASP A 156 18.19 9.16 -19.62
CA ASP A 156 17.56 10.17 -20.50
C ASP A 156 16.70 9.56 -21.62
N THR A 157 16.97 8.31 -22.01
CA THR A 157 16.18 7.59 -23.03
C THR A 157 14.92 6.93 -22.48
N TRP A 158 14.72 6.94 -21.16
CA TRP A 158 13.60 6.29 -20.52
C TRP A 158 12.33 7.11 -20.72
N GLN A 159 11.23 6.42 -21.05
CA GLN A 159 9.93 7.04 -21.28
C GLN A 159 9.11 6.99 -19.99
N THR A 160 8.62 8.13 -19.50
CA THR A 160 7.69 8.16 -18.39
C THR A 160 6.37 7.50 -18.81
N VAL A 161 5.93 6.56 -18.00
CA VAL A 161 4.66 5.87 -18.18
C VAL A 161 3.58 6.59 -17.39
N GLU A 162 3.85 6.84 -16.09
CA GLU A 162 2.89 7.46 -15.18
C GLU A 162 3.59 7.95 -13.92
N VAL A 163 3.01 8.94 -13.27
CA VAL A 163 3.38 9.42 -11.93
C VAL A 163 2.17 9.21 -11.01
N PHE A 164 2.37 8.49 -9.91
CA PHE A 164 1.32 8.23 -8.93
C PHE A 164 1.65 8.87 -7.60
N HIS A 165 0.70 9.62 -7.06
CA HIS A 165 0.74 10.11 -5.69
C HIS A 165 -0.21 9.30 -4.79
N THR A 166 0.33 8.51 -3.88
CA THR A 166 -0.44 7.81 -2.86
C THR A 166 -0.35 8.58 -1.55
N LYS A 167 -1.36 9.39 -1.25
CA LYS A 167 -1.39 10.28 -0.08
C LYS A 167 -1.35 9.52 1.25
N ASN A 168 -2.02 8.38 1.32
CA ASN A 168 -2.10 7.52 2.50
C ASN A 168 -1.49 6.16 2.16
N ALA A 169 -0.17 6.12 1.94
CA ALA A 169 0.53 4.92 1.49
C ALA A 169 0.82 3.95 2.63
N LEU A 170 1.35 4.45 3.73
CA LEU A 170 1.77 3.63 4.86
C LEU A 170 1.49 4.36 6.19
N PRO A 171 1.08 3.64 7.25
CA PRO A 171 0.96 4.23 8.58
C PRO A 171 2.33 4.68 9.10
N GLN A 172 2.35 5.80 9.84
CA GLN A 172 3.56 6.26 10.53
C GLN A 172 3.91 5.30 11.66
N SER A 173 5.20 4.98 11.81
CA SER A 173 5.68 3.89 12.66
C SER A 173 5.85 4.23 14.14
N GLU A 174 5.53 5.42 14.60
CA GLU A 174 5.81 5.85 15.99
C GLU A 174 5.11 5.03 17.08
N SER A 175 4.04 4.33 16.76
CA SER A 175 3.26 3.55 17.74
C SER A 175 3.49 2.04 17.70
N GLN A 176 4.34 1.53 16.79
CA GLN A 176 4.36 0.09 16.47
C GLN A 176 5.41 -0.74 17.21
N SER A 177 6.32 -0.13 17.97
CA SER A 177 7.36 -0.87 18.70
C SER A 177 6.81 -1.80 19.80
N ASN A 178 5.53 -1.68 20.16
CA ASN A 178 4.85 -2.50 21.17
C ASN A 178 3.50 -3.06 20.71
N ALA A 179 3.17 -3.06 19.42
CA ALA A 179 1.97 -3.71 18.90
C ALA A 179 2.10 -5.24 18.99
N SER A 180 2.15 -5.73 20.20
CA SER A 180 1.74 -7.07 20.56
C SER A 180 0.32 -7.24 20.03
N SER A 181 0.12 -8.11 19.09
CA SER A 181 -1.06 -8.85 18.62
C SER A 181 -2.45 -8.58 19.25
N SER A 182 -2.72 -7.39 19.79
CA SER A 182 -3.98 -7.06 20.41
C SER A 182 -4.94 -6.45 19.39
N VAL A 183 -6.14 -7.01 19.33
CA VAL A 183 -7.25 -6.44 18.59
C VAL A 183 -7.51 -5.02 19.11
N ILE A 184 -7.56 -4.04 18.23
CA ILE A 184 -7.85 -2.65 18.60
C ILE A 184 -9.36 -2.47 18.60
N PHE A 185 -9.87 -1.92 19.72
CA PHE A 185 -11.26 -1.52 19.88
C PHE A 185 -11.34 0.01 19.94
N ASN A 186 -12.33 0.57 19.30
CA ASN A 186 -12.69 1.96 19.54
C ASN A 186 -13.65 2.10 20.73
N GLU A 187 -14.01 3.34 21.07
CA GLU A 187 -14.91 3.67 22.19
C GLU A 187 -16.27 2.95 22.14
N ASN A 188 -16.73 2.53 20.95
CA ASN A 188 -17.99 1.82 20.73
C ASN A 188 -17.81 0.30 20.61
N GLU A 189 -16.69 -0.24 21.07
CA GLU A 189 -16.30 -1.65 21.01
C GLU A 189 -16.26 -2.24 19.58
N ILE A 190 -16.15 -1.41 18.57
CA ILE A 190 -16.00 -1.81 17.16
C ILE A 190 -14.60 -2.38 16.99
N ILE A 191 -14.50 -3.56 16.39
CA ILE A 191 -13.21 -4.18 16.04
C ILE A 191 -12.60 -3.42 14.88
N SER A 192 -11.35 -2.97 15.02
CA SER A 192 -10.55 -2.37 13.95
C SER A 192 -9.44 -3.31 13.52
N CYS A 193 -9.23 -3.45 12.21
CA CYS A 193 -8.13 -4.21 11.63
C CYS A 193 -7.59 -3.51 10.38
N GLY A 194 -6.40 -3.90 9.94
CA GLY A 194 -5.67 -3.32 8.83
C GLY A 194 -4.20 -3.18 9.18
N ASP A 195 -3.36 -2.84 8.23
CA ASP A 195 -1.93 -2.61 8.44
C ASP A 195 -1.64 -1.47 9.43
N HIS A 196 -2.54 -0.46 9.50
CA HIS A 196 -2.48 0.64 10.47
C HIS A 196 -2.64 0.19 11.93
N THR A 197 -3.13 -1.02 12.19
CA THR A 197 -3.27 -1.59 13.53
C THR A 197 -2.11 -2.52 13.93
N THR A 198 -1.20 -2.78 13.00
CA THR A 198 -0.03 -3.65 13.19
C THR A 198 1.23 -2.99 12.62
N HIS A 199 1.63 -3.32 11.42
CA HIS A 199 2.71 -2.66 10.69
C HIS A 199 2.35 -2.50 9.21
N GLY A 200 2.82 -1.41 8.59
CA GLY A 200 2.50 -1.01 7.22
C GLY A 200 2.99 -2.01 6.17
N SER A 201 2.26 -3.12 6.00
CA SER A 201 2.53 -4.13 4.99
C SER A 201 1.32 -5.03 4.73
N MET A 202 1.35 -5.78 3.61
CA MET A 202 0.36 -6.83 3.36
C MET A 202 0.33 -7.89 4.47
N GLU A 203 1.49 -8.27 5.01
CA GLU A 203 1.57 -9.21 6.12
C GLU A 203 0.88 -8.64 7.37
N GLY A 204 1.12 -7.36 7.67
CA GLY A 204 0.46 -6.65 8.77
C GLY A 204 -1.06 -6.66 8.62
N ALA A 205 -1.56 -6.34 7.43
CA ALA A 205 -2.99 -6.39 7.14
C ALA A 205 -3.59 -7.80 7.35
N ILE A 206 -2.91 -8.85 6.87
CA ILE A 206 -3.36 -10.24 7.02
C ILE A 206 -3.35 -10.67 8.50
N LYS A 207 -2.28 -10.38 9.23
CA LYS A 207 -2.18 -10.70 10.66
C LYS A 207 -3.28 -10.02 11.47
N SER A 208 -3.53 -8.74 11.21
CA SER A 208 -4.60 -8.01 11.90
C SER A 208 -5.99 -8.59 11.60
N ALA A 209 -6.22 -9.01 10.36
CA ALA A 209 -7.47 -9.65 9.96
C ALA A 209 -7.66 -11.02 10.64
N ASP A 210 -6.61 -11.83 10.80
CA ASP A 210 -6.64 -13.07 11.55
C ASP A 210 -7.02 -12.83 13.03
N HIS A 211 -6.38 -11.84 13.66
CA HIS A 211 -6.72 -11.48 15.05
C HIS A 211 -8.18 -10.99 15.18
N ALA A 212 -8.62 -10.12 14.27
CA ALA A 212 -10.00 -9.61 14.28
C ALA A 212 -11.01 -10.74 14.08
N SER A 213 -10.74 -11.68 13.17
CA SER A 213 -11.63 -12.82 12.92
C SER A 213 -11.76 -13.75 14.13
N ARG A 214 -10.66 -14.03 14.81
CA ARG A 214 -10.67 -14.83 16.06
C ARG A 214 -11.47 -14.14 17.16
N GLU A 215 -11.35 -12.83 17.28
CA GLU A 215 -12.13 -12.06 18.26
C GLU A 215 -13.63 -12.07 17.92
N VAL A 216 -14.01 -11.95 16.64
CA VAL A 216 -15.40 -12.10 16.20
C VAL A 216 -15.95 -13.49 16.58
N ILE A 217 -15.21 -14.55 16.25
CA ILE A 217 -15.59 -15.94 16.58
C ILE A 217 -15.79 -16.10 18.08
N ARG A 218 -14.87 -15.57 18.89
CA ARG A 218 -14.97 -15.60 20.37
C ARG A 218 -16.22 -14.88 20.87
N ARG A 219 -16.53 -13.68 20.36
CA ARG A 219 -17.71 -12.91 20.76
C ARG A 219 -19.02 -13.59 20.39
N LEU A 220 -19.06 -14.24 19.24
CA LEU A 220 -20.24 -14.95 18.78
C LEU A 220 -20.41 -16.34 19.43
N GLY A 221 -19.44 -16.79 20.22
CA GLY A 221 -19.47 -18.11 20.84
C GLY A 221 -19.42 -19.28 19.85
N ILE A 222 -18.83 -19.04 18.66
CA ILE A 222 -18.68 -20.04 17.62
C ILE A 222 -17.42 -20.88 17.95
N SER A 223 -17.57 -22.20 18.00
CA SER A 223 -16.39 -23.10 18.09
C SER A 223 -15.67 -23.13 16.75
N ALA A 224 -14.35 -22.83 16.76
CA ALA A 224 -13.49 -22.86 15.58
C ALA A 224 -13.14 -24.29 15.19
#